data_f3b2e66f69d379f82cb0218f44f42be9
#
_entry.id   f3b2e66f69d379f82cb0218f44f42be9
#
_cell.length_a   1.000
_cell.length_b   1.000
_cell.length_c   1.000
_cell.angle_alpha   90.00
_cell.angle_beta   90.00
_cell.angle_gamma   90.00
#
_symmetry.space_group_name_H-M   'P 1'
#
loop_
_entity.id
_entity.type
_entity.pdbx_description
1 polymer ?
#
loop_
_entity_poly.entity_id
_entity_poly.type
_entity_poly.pdbx_seq_one_letter_code
_entity_poly.pdbx_strand_id
1 'polypeptide(L)'
;MTLAAEGGKGKKPVVRLSTFRNAAKHLQKAGDFRPDMLEDQPIRTLIDEITDALMEGVNIGLKDAEIPAEMADKLGRDVFVFSGCKTYHELREASQLLRDDRGRVKPFGKFFEEVRQIHPEYNECYLEAEHQFAVHSAQSAAQWAEIEREGNDYDLQYRTANDGKVRPAHAKLEGLTRPQDDPCWSEIMPPNGWKCRCRVVQVRKGKYDYTDRNEVSQLVREATTDLDSQGRNRAEMFRFNPGMDRVIFPKHHPYYNLSIQAKTVITDMADKREVKNGFAAKTIAEAEEAFRAQLGVKCRLDGFKKSDMAQVRDIFECVSSHFKTFPELREEVHFVGSMQGRVKAFAEEFFKEMRSNPHNSWARDEDIQKVAMRRARKVAY
;
A
#
# COMPACT_ATOMS: atom_id res chain seq x y z
N MET A 1 6.62 -18.94 23.68
CA MET A 1 6.49 -19.74 22.45
C MET A 1 7.50 -19.25 21.45
N THR A 2 8.42 -20.10 21.02
CA THR A 2 9.52 -19.74 20.14
C THR A 2 9.03 -19.86 18.71
N LEU A 3 8.65 -18.75 18.08
CA LEU A 3 8.43 -18.73 16.63
C LEU A 3 9.78 -18.52 15.95
N ALA A 4 10.48 -19.63 15.71
CA ALA A 4 11.51 -19.67 14.70
C ALA A 4 10.79 -19.50 13.35
N ALA A 5 11.03 -18.38 12.68
CA ALA A 5 10.63 -18.22 11.30
C ALA A 5 11.45 -19.23 10.47
N GLU A 6 10.86 -20.39 10.22
CA GLU A 6 11.31 -21.26 9.14
C GLU A 6 11.17 -20.45 7.86
N GLY A 7 12.30 -20.12 7.27
CA GLY A 7 12.38 -19.55 5.94
C GLY A 7 11.80 -20.54 4.95
N GLY A 8 10.47 -20.53 4.80
CA GLY A 8 9.81 -21.19 3.72
C GLY A 8 10.45 -20.66 2.42
N LYS A 9 10.85 -21.57 1.52
CA LYS A 9 11.24 -21.23 0.15
C LYS A 9 10.02 -20.67 -0.58
N GLY A 10 9.58 -19.45 -0.20
CA GLY A 10 8.58 -18.70 -0.90
C GLY A 10 9.08 -18.45 -2.33
N LYS A 11 8.17 -18.52 -3.26
CA LYS A 11 8.44 -18.16 -4.65
C LYS A 11 8.97 -16.72 -4.65
N LYS A 12 10.14 -16.50 -5.26
CA LYS A 12 10.70 -15.14 -5.34
C LYS A 12 9.68 -14.22 -6.03
N PRO A 13 9.47 -13.00 -5.51
CA PRO A 13 8.65 -12.02 -6.20
C PRO A 13 9.29 -11.72 -7.56
N VAL A 14 8.52 -11.80 -8.62
CA VAL A 14 9.04 -11.62 -9.98
C VAL A 14 8.06 -10.77 -10.77
N VAL A 15 8.55 -9.67 -11.31
CA VAL A 15 7.87 -8.92 -12.37
C VAL A 15 8.21 -9.57 -13.71
N ARG A 16 7.19 -9.80 -14.53
CA ARG A 16 7.39 -10.47 -15.84
C ARG A 16 8.18 -9.58 -16.79
N LEU A 17 9.24 -10.14 -17.38
CA LEU A 17 10.01 -9.45 -18.43
C LEU A 17 9.12 -8.97 -19.62
N SER A 18 8.03 -9.70 -19.90
CA SER A 18 7.04 -9.31 -20.92
C SER A 18 6.31 -8.00 -20.57
N THR A 19 6.02 -7.78 -19.29
CA THR A 19 5.38 -6.55 -18.81
C THR A 19 6.34 -5.36 -18.94
N PHE A 20 7.56 -5.51 -18.47
CA PHE A 20 8.61 -4.51 -18.68
C PHE A 20 8.85 -4.22 -20.17
N ARG A 21 8.88 -5.26 -21.02
CA ARG A 21 9.02 -5.09 -22.47
C ARG A 21 7.89 -4.26 -23.08
N ASN A 22 6.65 -4.44 -22.62
CA ASN A 22 5.52 -3.66 -23.10
C ASN A 22 5.62 -2.20 -22.68
N ALA A 23 6.03 -1.91 -21.44
CA ALA A 23 6.29 -0.55 -20.96
C ALA A 23 7.45 0.09 -21.76
N ALA A 24 8.56 -0.62 -21.98
CA ALA A 24 9.67 -0.14 -22.79
C ALA A 24 9.29 0.12 -24.26
N LYS A 25 8.40 -0.71 -24.83
CA LYS A 25 7.88 -0.50 -26.19
C LYS A 25 6.97 0.74 -26.26
N HIS A 26 6.19 0.98 -25.22
CA HIS A 26 5.36 2.18 -25.12
C HIS A 26 6.26 3.43 -25.03
N LEU A 27 7.26 3.41 -24.16
CA LEU A 27 8.27 4.47 -24.03
C LEU A 27 8.97 4.77 -25.37
N GLN A 28 9.44 3.73 -26.08
CA GLN A 28 10.13 3.87 -27.36
C GLN A 28 9.23 4.51 -28.43
N LYS A 29 7.95 4.16 -28.48
CA LYS A 29 6.98 4.75 -29.41
C LYS A 29 6.70 6.23 -29.10
N ALA A 30 6.67 6.60 -27.83
CA ALA A 30 6.49 7.98 -27.41
C ALA A 30 7.71 8.87 -27.71
N GLY A 31 8.91 8.28 -27.82
CA GLY A 31 10.15 8.99 -28.14
C GLY A 31 10.75 9.80 -26.98
N ASP A 32 10.09 9.82 -25.83
CA ASP A 32 10.52 10.47 -24.60
C ASP A 32 9.72 9.92 -23.42
N PHE A 33 10.25 10.10 -22.20
CA PHE A 33 9.56 9.74 -20.96
C PHE A 33 9.01 10.98 -20.26
N ARG A 34 7.71 10.98 -19.99
CA ARG A 34 7.04 12.02 -19.23
C ARG A 34 6.26 11.40 -18.05
N PRO A 35 6.13 12.14 -16.93
CA PRO A 35 5.43 11.63 -15.74
C PRO A 35 3.98 11.19 -15.98
N ASP A 36 3.26 11.87 -16.88
CA ASP A 36 1.87 11.52 -17.24
C ASP A 36 1.73 10.12 -17.84
N MET A 37 2.80 9.60 -18.45
CA MET A 37 2.81 8.25 -19.03
C MET A 37 2.68 7.13 -17.96
N LEU A 38 2.87 7.44 -16.68
CA LEU A 38 2.63 6.48 -15.60
C LEU A 38 1.15 6.01 -15.53
N GLU A 39 0.22 6.82 -16.02
CA GLU A 39 -1.20 6.46 -16.13
C GLU A 39 -1.50 5.56 -17.35
N ASP A 40 -0.58 5.48 -18.33
CA ASP A 40 -0.77 4.68 -19.53
C ASP A 40 -0.76 3.17 -19.22
N GLN A 41 -1.72 2.43 -19.81
CA GLN A 41 -1.96 1.03 -19.46
C GLN A 41 -0.72 0.13 -19.45
N PRO A 42 0.23 0.19 -20.40
CA PRO A 42 1.43 -0.67 -20.36
C PRO A 42 2.34 -0.40 -19.16
N ILE A 43 2.47 0.87 -18.75
CA ILE A 43 3.30 1.28 -17.61
C ILE A 43 2.55 1.02 -16.30
N ARG A 44 1.25 1.32 -16.27
CA ARG A 44 0.40 1.02 -15.13
C ARG A 44 0.42 -0.47 -14.77
N THR A 45 0.38 -1.36 -15.78
CA THR A 45 0.50 -2.81 -15.56
C THR A 45 1.82 -3.18 -14.87
N LEU A 46 2.93 -2.48 -15.18
CA LEU A 46 4.21 -2.70 -14.51
C LEU A 46 4.14 -2.25 -13.04
N ILE A 47 3.54 -1.07 -12.77
CA ILE A 47 3.31 -0.59 -11.40
C ILE A 47 2.46 -1.58 -10.61
N ASP A 48 1.39 -2.10 -11.20
CA ASP A 48 0.48 -3.04 -10.55
C ASP A 48 1.18 -4.37 -10.22
N GLU A 49 2.01 -4.93 -11.12
CA GLU A 49 2.78 -6.15 -10.84
C GLU A 49 3.80 -5.97 -9.70
N ILE A 50 4.49 -4.82 -9.64
CA ILE A 50 5.39 -4.49 -8.53
C ILE A 50 4.59 -4.37 -7.23
N THR A 51 3.46 -3.67 -7.29
CA THR A 51 2.57 -3.51 -6.12
C THR A 51 2.10 -4.85 -5.58
N ASP A 52 1.63 -5.74 -6.46
CA ASP A 52 1.13 -7.06 -6.06
C ASP A 52 2.23 -7.91 -5.42
N ALA A 53 3.45 -7.85 -5.97
CA ALA A 53 4.60 -8.54 -5.42
C ALA A 53 4.98 -8.02 -4.02
N LEU A 54 4.95 -6.71 -3.79
CA LEU A 54 5.24 -6.12 -2.49
C LEU A 54 4.10 -6.32 -1.49
N MET A 55 2.83 -6.28 -1.95
CA MET A 55 1.66 -6.58 -1.11
C MET A 55 1.62 -8.05 -0.67
N GLU A 56 2.16 -8.99 -1.46
CA GLU A 56 2.38 -10.36 -0.99
C GLU A 56 3.26 -10.36 0.27
N GLY A 57 4.35 -9.58 0.28
CA GLY A 57 5.19 -9.40 1.47
C GLY A 57 4.44 -8.80 2.64
N VAL A 58 3.65 -7.74 2.42
CA VAL A 58 2.81 -7.15 3.46
C VAL A 58 1.83 -8.17 4.05
N ASN A 59 1.14 -8.93 3.21
CA ASN A 59 0.18 -9.94 3.65
C ASN A 59 0.84 -11.07 4.45
N ILE A 60 2.07 -11.46 4.10
CA ILE A 60 2.87 -12.40 4.89
C ILE A 60 3.18 -11.80 6.28
N GLY A 61 3.58 -10.53 6.31
CA GLY A 61 3.91 -9.84 7.57
C GLY A 61 2.70 -9.61 8.47
N LEU A 62 1.53 -9.37 7.90
CA LEU A 62 0.26 -9.18 8.61
C LEU A 62 -0.47 -10.50 8.91
N LYS A 63 0.08 -11.65 8.52
CA LYS A 63 -0.59 -12.94 8.74
C LYS A 63 -0.95 -13.12 10.22
N ASP A 64 -2.21 -13.44 10.46
CA ASP A 64 -2.80 -13.66 11.78
C ASP A 64 -2.79 -12.42 12.70
N ALA A 65 -2.50 -11.21 12.16
CA ALA A 65 -2.54 -9.97 12.91
C ALA A 65 -3.86 -9.22 12.69
N GLU A 66 -4.40 -8.67 13.76
CA GLU A 66 -5.54 -7.76 13.73
C GLU A 66 -5.05 -6.31 13.74
N ILE A 67 -5.18 -5.62 12.62
CA ILE A 67 -4.86 -4.20 12.51
C ILE A 67 -6.11 -3.39 12.16
N PRO A 68 -6.17 -2.10 12.54
CA PRO A 68 -7.26 -1.23 12.13
C PRO A 68 -7.36 -1.13 10.59
N ALA A 69 -8.58 -1.13 10.04
CA ALA A 69 -8.81 -1.04 8.61
C ALA A 69 -8.13 0.20 7.99
N GLU A 70 -8.22 1.35 8.66
CA GLU A 70 -7.52 2.58 8.24
C GLU A 70 -6.00 2.40 8.13
N MET A 71 -5.40 1.60 9.02
CA MET A 71 -3.96 1.28 8.94
C MET A 71 -3.68 0.42 7.71
N ALA A 72 -4.49 -0.63 7.47
CA ALA A 72 -4.34 -1.51 6.32
C ALA A 72 -4.42 -0.72 4.99
N ASP A 73 -5.37 0.21 4.88
CA ASP A 73 -5.52 1.08 3.71
C ASP A 73 -4.28 1.96 3.49
N LYS A 74 -3.76 2.57 4.55
CA LYS A 74 -2.56 3.42 4.48
C LYS A 74 -1.31 2.62 4.09
N LEU A 75 -1.14 1.41 4.64
CA LEU A 75 -0.03 0.53 4.26
C LEU A 75 -0.12 0.12 2.79
N GLY A 76 -1.30 -0.25 2.31
CA GLY A 76 -1.53 -0.60 0.90
C GLY A 76 -1.31 0.59 -0.05
N ARG A 77 -1.76 1.78 0.35
CA ARG A 77 -1.51 3.02 -0.39
C ARG A 77 -0.02 3.34 -0.49
N ASP A 78 0.72 3.21 0.61
CA ASP A 78 2.17 3.44 0.63
C ASP A 78 2.92 2.50 -0.32
N VAL A 79 2.57 1.22 -0.32
CA VAL A 79 3.14 0.24 -1.26
C VAL A 79 2.89 0.62 -2.72
N PHE A 80 1.68 1.07 -3.06
CA PHE A 80 1.38 1.52 -4.42
C PHE A 80 2.19 2.76 -4.81
N VAL A 81 2.27 3.75 -3.94
CA VAL A 81 3.07 4.97 -4.16
C VAL A 81 4.54 4.60 -4.35
N PHE A 82 5.09 3.73 -3.51
CA PHE A 82 6.46 3.25 -3.65
C PHE A 82 6.70 2.56 -4.99
N SER A 83 5.78 1.69 -5.43
CA SER A 83 5.85 0.98 -6.72
C SER A 83 5.82 1.95 -7.90
N GLY A 84 4.98 2.98 -7.84
CA GLY A 84 4.94 4.05 -8.84
C GLY A 84 6.24 4.85 -8.90
N CYS A 85 6.80 5.19 -7.73
CA CYS A 85 8.07 5.89 -7.63
C CYS A 85 9.24 5.05 -8.19
N LYS A 86 9.28 3.76 -7.87
CA LYS A 86 10.26 2.80 -8.40
C LYS A 86 10.17 2.72 -9.93
N THR A 87 8.96 2.53 -10.48
CA THR A 87 8.73 2.46 -11.92
C THR A 87 9.14 3.75 -12.62
N TYR A 88 8.89 4.91 -12.01
CA TYR A 88 9.36 6.19 -12.55
C TYR A 88 10.88 6.21 -12.73
N HIS A 89 11.64 5.79 -11.73
CA HIS A 89 13.11 5.75 -11.81
C HIS A 89 13.59 4.74 -12.84
N GLU A 90 13.02 3.54 -12.87
CA GLU A 90 13.34 2.50 -13.84
C GLU A 90 13.12 3.00 -15.29
N LEU A 91 11.98 3.60 -15.58
CA LEU A 91 11.68 4.11 -16.92
C LEU A 91 12.46 5.38 -17.27
N ARG A 92 12.76 6.23 -16.28
CA ARG A 92 13.64 7.38 -16.48
C ARG A 92 15.06 6.95 -16.83
N GLU A 93 15.59 5.93 -16.19
CA GLU A 93 16.88 5.33 -16.53
C GLU A 93 16.84 4.71 -17.92
N ALA A 94 15.81 3.91 -18.22
CA ALA A 94 15.61 3.36 -19.56
C ALA A 94 15.53 4.44 -20.63
N SER A 95 14.88 5.59 -20.35
CA SER A 95 14.76 6.68 -21.31
C SER A 95 16.09 7.32 -21.75
N GLN A 96 17.12 7.24 -20.89
CA GLN A 96 18.46 7.73 -21.24
C GLN A 96 19.10 6.92 -22.38
N LEU A 97 18.68 5.66 -22.55
CA LEU A 97 19.16 4.77 -23.60
C LEU A 97 18.34 4.85 -24.89
N LEU A 98 17.30 5.67 -24.92
CA LEU A 98 16.31 5.73 -26.01
C LEU A 98 16.91 6.24 -27.33
N ARG A 99 17.90 7.12 -27.28
CA ARG A 99 18.46 7.80 -28.47
C ARG A 99 19.86 7.30 -28.82
N ASP A 100 20.17 7.33 -30.12
CA ASP A 100 21.52 7.10 -30.61
C ASP A 100 22.41 8.36 -30.49
N ASP A 101 23.68 8.26 -30.80
CA ASP A 101 24.67 9.37 -30.75
C ASP A 101 24.29 10.56 -31.65
N ARG A 102 23.36 10.35 -32.58
CA ARG A 102 22.84 11.38 -33.48
C ARG A 102 21.50 11.96 -33.00
N GLY A 103 21.06 11.61 -31.78
CA GLY A 103 19.81 12.06 -31.15
C GLY A 103 18.54 11.39 -31.71
N ARG A 104 18.64 10.40 -32.60
CA ARG A 104 17.49 9.72 -33.19
C ARG A 104 17.01 8.59 -32.27
N VAL A 105 15.70 8.41 -32.18
CA VAL A 105 15.12 7.28 -31.42
C VAL A 105 15.58 5.95 -32.04
N LYS A 106 16.16 5.09 -31.22
CA LYS A 106 16.63 3.76 -31.64
C LYS A 106 15.47 2.88 -32.07
N PRO A 107 15.64 2.01 -33.09
CA PRO A 107 14.69 0.93 -33.35
C PRO A 107 14.48 0.07 -32.11
N PHE A 108 13.23 -0.39 -31.88
CA PHE A 108 12.85 -1.06 -30.63
C PHE A 108 13.79 -2.25 -30.27
N GLY A 109 14.19 -3.05 -31.24
CA GLY A 109 15.09 -4.20 -30.97
C GLY A 109 16.41 -3.77 -30.32
N LYS A 110 17.08 -2.72 -30.86
CA LYS A 110 18.33 -2.18 -30.29
C LYS A 110 18.08 -1.56 -28.92
N PHE A 111 17.05 -0.75 -28.79
CA PHE A 111 16.69 -0.14 -27.52
C PHE A 111 16.42 -1.20 -26.45
N PHE A 112 15.62 -2.22 -26.77
CA PHE A 112 15.25 -3.25 -25.79
C PHE A 112 16.46 -4.12 -25.38
N GLU A 113 17.40 -4.42 -26.25
CA GLU A 113 18.62 -5.13 -25.89
C GLU A 113 19.45 -4.38 -24.83
N GLU A 114 19.47 -3.06 -24.89
CA GLU A 114 20.16 -2.23 -23.91
C GLU A 114 19.39 -2.13 -22.58
N VAL A 115 18.08 -1.81 -22.64
CA VAL A 115 17.29 -1.60 -21.41
C VAL A 115 16.94 -2.87 -20.66
N ARG A 116 16.93 -4.02 -21.32
CA ARG A 116 16.64 -5.30 -20.64
C ARG A 116 17.63 -5.63 -19.52
N GLN A 117 18.82 -5.01 -19.53
CA GLN A 117 19.81 -5.15 -18.47
C GLN A 117 19.38 -4.43 -17.17
N ILE A 118 18.50 -3.44 -17.27
CA ILE A 118 17.94 -2.70 -16.13
C ILE A 118 16.96 -3.57 -15.36
N HIS A 119 16.17 -4.38 -16.06
CA HIS A 119 15.10 -5.19 -15.48
C HIS A 119 15.54 -6.12 -14.33
N PRO A 120 16.64 -6.92 -14.42
CA PRO A 120 17.06 -7.77 -13.32
C PRO A 120 17.45 -7.00 -12.06
N GLU A 121 18.04 -5.81 -12.21
CA GLU A 121 18.42 -4.99 -11.07
C GLU A 121 17.19 -4.50 -10.30
N TYR A 122 16.23 -3.87 -10.99
CA TYR A 122 15.03 -3.34 -10.37
C TYR A 122 14.04 -4.43 -9.94
N ASN A 123 13.81 -5.43 -10.77
CA ASN A 123 12.69 -6.36 -10.66
C ASN A 123 13.06 -7.76 -10.17
N GLU A 124 14.34 -8.02 -9.89
CA GLU A 124 14.81 -9.23 -9.23
C GLU A 124 15.60 -8.89 -7.95
N CYS A 125 16.76 -8.19 -8.09
CA CYS A 125 17.64 -7.93 -6.94
C CYS A 125 17.02 -6.96 -5.93
N TYR A 126 16.56 -5.80 -6.39
CA TYR A 126 15.96 -4.80 -5.49
C TYR A 126 14.59 -5.26 -5.00
N LEU A 127 13.76 -5.82 -5.88
CA LEU A 127 12.43 -6.28 -5.52
C LEU A 127 12.46 -7.37 -4.44
N GLU A 128 13.43 -8.29 -4.47
CA GLU A 128 13.59 -9.30 -3.42
C GLU A 128 13.90 -8.67 -2.05
N ALA A 129 14.79 -7.67 -2.03
CA ALA A 129 15.14 -6.96 -0.80
C ALA A 129 13.95 -6.12 -0.27
N GLU A 130 13.24 -5.45 -1.17
CA GLU A 130 12.05 -4.64 -0.86
C GLU A 130 10.89 -5.50 -0.37
N HIS A 131 10.67 -6.68 -0.97
CA HIS A 131 9.67 -7.64 -0.50
C HIS A 131 9.96 -8.12 0.93
N GLN A 132 11.22 -8.51 1.21
CA GLN A 132 11.62 -8.90 2.57
C GLN A 132 11.47 -7.74 3.56
N PHE A 133 11.78 -6.53 3.14
CA PHE A 133 11.57 -5.33 3.95
C PHE A 133 10.08 -5.09 4.22
N ALA A 134 9.23 -5.27 3.21
CA ALA A 134 7.77 -5.14 3.37
C ALA A 134 7.20 -6.14 4.38
N VAL A 135 7.70 -7.40 4.37
CA VAL A 135 7.32 -8.40 5.40
C VAL A 135 7.63 -7.88 6.81
N HIS A 136 8.86 -7.42 7.03
CA HIS A 136 9.28 -7.00 8.37
C HIS A 136 8.64 -5.68 8.81
N SER A 137 8.46 -4.73 7.91
CA SER A 137 7.74 -3.47 8.19
C SER A 137 6.28 -3.74 8.55
N ALA A 138 5.62 -4.64 7.83
CA ALA A 138 4.23 -5.02 8.12
C ALA A 138 4.11 -5.72 9.48
N GLN A 139 5.04 -6.61 9.83
CA GLN A 139 5.10 -7.22 11.16
C GLN A 139 5.26 -6.18 12.26
N SER A 140 6.15 -5.20 12.07
CA SER A 140 6.35 -4.12 13.03
C SER A 140 5.15 -3.18 13.13
N ALA A 141 4.47 -2.91 12.00
CA ALA A 141 3.23 -2.13 12.02
C ALA A 141 2.11 -2.84 12.78
N ALA A 142 1.95 -4.14 12.56
CA ALA A 142 0.99 -4.96 13.31
C ALA A 142 1.31 -5.00 14.82
N GLN A 143 2.56 -5.20 15.15
CA GLN A 143 3.02 -5.20 16.55
C GLN A 143 2.78 -3.84 17.21
N TRP A 144 3.02 -2.74 16.49
CA TRP A 144 2.76 -1.40 17.03
C TRP A 144 1.28 -1.17 17.29
N ALA A 145 0.40 -1.62 16.40
CA ALA A 145 -1.05 -1.56 16.61
C ALA A 145 -1.50 -2.36 17.86
N GLU A 146 -0.86 -3.50 18.14
CA GLU A 146 -1.08 -4.26 19.35
C GLU A 146 -0.60 -3.52 20.60
N ILE A 147 0.61 -2.94 20.56
CA ILE A 147 1.18 -2.13 21.63
C ILE A 147 0.24 -0.94 21.97
N GLU A 148 -0.25 -0.22 20.94
CA GLU A 148 -1.20 0.89 21.14
C GLU A 148 -2.53 0.42 21.78
N ARG A 149 -3.02 -0.74 21.40
CA ARG A 149 -4.28 -1.32 21.91
C ARG A 149 -4.16 -1.77 23.38
N GLU A 150 -3.01 -2.34 23.76
CA GLU A 150 -2.78 -2.82 25.13
C GLU A 150 -2.49 -1.69 26.12
N GLY A 151 -2.22 -0.50 25.61
CA GLY A 151 -1.97 0.67 26.42
C GLY A 151 -0.63 0.60 27.17
N ASN A 152 -0.49 1.45 28.18
CA ASN A 152 0.81 1.74 28.83
C ASN A 152 1.15 0.78 29.99
N ASP A 153 0.77 -0.50 29.91
CA ASP A 153 1.02 -1.48 30.98
C ASP A 153 2.39 -2.16 30.87
N TYR A 154 3.07 -1.98 29.74
CA TYR A 154 4.35 -2.59 29.42
C TYR A 154 5.40 -1.54 29.11
N ASP A 155 6.66 -1.92 29.29
CA ASP A 155 7.81 -1.26 28.69
C ASP A 155 8.18 -1.96 27.39
N LEU A 156 8.90 -1.29 26.53
CA LEU A 156 9.40 -1.87 25.28
C LEU A 156 10.90 -2.15 25.39
N GLN A 157 11.31 -3.30 24.85
CA GLN A 157 12.71 -3.69 24.82
C GLN A 157 13.13 -4.11 23.41
N TYR A 158 14.25 -3.55 22.95
CA TYR A 158 14.84 -3.91 21.66
C TYR A 158 15.53 -5.27 21.74
N ARG A 159 15.29 -6.13 20.77
CA ARG A 159 15.88 -7.46 20.65
C ARG A 159 16.45 -7.68 19.26
N THR A 160 17.69 -8.11 19.20
CA THR A 160 18.31 -8.53 17.95
C THR A 160 18.03 -9.99 17.65
N ALA A 161 18.36 -10.45 16.44
CA ALA A 161 18.30 -11.87 16.08
C ALA A 161 19.35 -12.72 16.81
N ASN A 162 20.30 -12.08 17.50
CA ASN A 162 21.39 -12.70 18.23
C ASN A 162 22.12 -13.81 17.45
N ASP A 163 22.34 -13.57 16.16
CA ASP A 163 23.14 -14.43 15.28
C ASP A 163 24.31 -13.65 14.70
N GLY A 164 25.32 -14.31 14.17
CA GLY A 164 26.50 -13.69 13.62
C GLY A 164 26.29 -12.76 12.42
N LYS A 165 25.04 -12.48 12.03
CA LYS A 165 24.65 -11.63 10.90
C LYS A 165 24.02 -10.29 11.34
N VAL A 166 23.92 -10.05 12.66
CA VAL A 166 23.45 -8.76 13.20
C VAL A 166 24.52 -7.70 12.95
N ARG A 167 24.11 -6.53 12.44
CA ARG A 167 25.05 -5.41 12.26
C ARG A 167 25.61 -4.97 13.60
N PRO A 168 26.93 -4.62 13.72
CA PRO A 168 27.52 -4.20 14.99
C PRO A 168 26.77 -3.06 15.69
N ALA A 169 26.30 -2.07 14.91
CA ALA A 169 25.52 -0.96 15.45
C ALA A 169 24.16 -1.40 16.03
N HIS A 170 23.48 -2.36 15.37
CA HIS A 170 22.23 -2.91 15.87
C HIS A 170 22.46 -3.85 17.09
N ALA A 171 23.60 -4.55 17.14
CA ALA A 171 23.93 -5.42 18.28
C ALA A 171 24.01 -4.63 19.59
N LYS A 172 24.43 -3.36 19.55
CA LYS A 172 24.48 -2.46 20.71
C LYS A 172 23.10 -2.09 21.26
N LEU A 173 22.03 -2.22 20.44
CA LEU A 173 20.66 -1.97 20.88
C LEU A 173 20.06 -3.16 21.66
N GLU A 174 20.74 -4.32 21.73
CA GLU A 174 20.24 -5.48 22.45
C GLU A 174 19.97 -5.16 23.91
N GLY A 175 18.73 -5.38 24.36
CA GLY A 175 18.31 -5.12 25.73
C GLY A 175 17.96 -3.65 26.03
N LEU A 176 18.10 -2.71 25.09
CA LEU A 176 17.63 -1.33 25.28
C LEU A 176 16.17 -1.35 25.71
N THR A 177 15.88 -0.82 26.88
CA THR A 177 14.55 -0.83 27.51
C THR A 177 14.10 0.59 27.79
N ARG A 178 12.93 0.96 27.30
CA ARG A 178 12.31 2.28 27.53
C ARG A 178 10.78 2.13 27.62
N PRO A 179 10.11 3.11 28.28
CA PRO A 179 8.65 3.21 28.22
C PRO A 179 8.14 3.26 26.77
N GLN A 180 6.91 2.82 26.57
CA GLN A 180 6.26 2.79 25.24
C GLN A 180 6.18 4.18 24.58
N ASP A 181 6.01 5.23 25.37
CA ASP A 181 5.90 6.62 24.91
C ASP A 181 7.26 7.32 24.75
N ASP A 182 8.37 6.60 24.92
CA ASP A 182 9.71 7.17 24.70
C ASP A 182 9.92 7.50 23.21
N PRO A 183 10.37 8.73 22.88
CA PRO A 183 10.58 9.17 21.50
C PRO A 183 11.51 8.29 20.68
N CYS A 184 12.42 7.53 21.31
CA CYS A 184 13.34 6.67 20.56
C CYS A 184 12.62 5.66 19.66
N TRP A 185 11.42 5.21 20.04
CA TRP A 185 10.66 4.24 19.25
C TRP A 185 10.16 4.79 17.91
N SER A 186 10.07 6.10 17.75
CA SER A 186 9.79 6.72 16.45
C SER A 186 10.95 6.61 15.46
N GLU A 187 12.18 6.37 15.97
CA GLU A 187 13.40 6.36 15.17
C GLU A 187 14.02 4.96 14.99
N ILE A 188 13.82 4.07 15.96
CA ILE A 188 14.49 2.75 15.97
C ILE A 188 13.54 1.55 15.97
N MET A 189 12.25 1.74 15.72
CA MET A 189 11.37 0.57 15.51
C MET A 189 11.85 -0.22 14.28
N PRO A 190 12.16 -1.52 14.41
CA PRO A 190 12.62 -2.29 13.25
C PRO A 190 11.58 -2.32 12.11
N PRO A 191 12.02 -2.50 10.85
CA PRO A 191 13.37 -2.82 10.40
C PRO A 191 14.27 -1.56 10.21
N ASN A 192 15.43 -1.56 10.85
CA ASN A 192 16.39 -0.45 10.77
C ASN A 192 17.41 -0.62 9.63
N GLY A 193 17.04 -1.29 8.57
CA GLY A 193 17.86 -1.50 7.38
C GLY A 193 17.41 -2.70 6.55
N TRP A 194 17.90 -2.79 5.32
CA TRP A 194 17.65 -3.96 4.47
C TRP A 194 18.06 -5.26 5.16
N LYS A 195 17.18 -6.28 5.10
CA LYS A 195 17.40 -7.61 5.75
C LYS A 195 17.60 -7.53 7.27
N CYS A 196 17.13 -6.46 7.93
CA CYS A 196 17.09 -6.37 9.38
C CYS A 196 16.10 -7.40 9.95
N ARG A 197 16.53 -8.12 11.01
CA ARG A 197 15.72 -9.15 11.69
C ARG A 197 15.60 -8.88 13.20
N CYS A 198 15.87 -7.63 13.58
CA CYS A 198 15.61 -7.17 14.93
C CYS A 198 14.10 -7.03 15.17
N ARG A 199 13.72 -6.97 16.43
CA ARG A 199 12.33 -6.80 16.87
C ARG A 199 12.28 -6.01 18.17
N VAL A 200 11.14 -5.45 18.49
CA VAL A 200 10.83 -4.91 19.80
C VAL A 200 9.92 -5.91 20.52
N VAL A 201 10.02 -6.03 21.81
CA VAL A 201 9.15 -6.89 22.62
C VAL A 201 8.62 -6.12 23.81
N GLN A 202 7.38 -6.39 24.18
CA GLN A 202 6.78 -5.88 25.39
C GLN A 202 7.32 -6.66 26.59
N VAL A 203 7.70 -5.95 27.63
CA VAL A 203 8.18 -6.51 28.90
C VAL A 203 7.40 -5.88 30.05
N ARG A 204 7.20 -6.63 31.15
CA ARG A 204 6.50 -6.09 32.32
C ARG A 204 7.26 -4.89 32.85
N LYS A 205 6.53 -3.82 33.19
CA LYS A 205 7.12 -2.63 33.83
C LYS A 205 7.96 -2.98 35.04
N GLY A 206 9.14 -2.37 35.11
CA GLY A 206 10.08 -2.58 36.19
C GLY A 206 10.79 -3.93 36.18
N LYS A 207 10.64 -4.75 35.13
CA LYS A 207 11.37 -6.04 35.00
C LYS A 207 12.84 -5.82 34.65
N TYR A 208 13.13 -4.77 33.90
CA TYR A 208 14.46 -4.40 33.48
C TYR A 208 14.68 -2.90 33.78
N ASP A 209 15.92 -2.56 34.12
CA ASP A 209 16.30 -1.15 34.28
C ASP A 209 16.18 -0.41 32.94
N TYR A 210 15.78 0.85 33.01
CA TYR A 210 15.77 1.69 31.82
C TYR A 210 17.18 2.05 31.39
N THR A 211 17.46 1.92 30.11
CA THR A 211 18.68 2.45 29.51
C THR A 211 18.73 3.97 29.69
N ASP A 212 19.87 4.54 30.07
CA ASP A 212 20.01 5.98 30.26
C ASP A 212 19.65 6.76 28.98
N ARG A 213 19.03 7.93 29.12
CA ARG A 213 18.58 8.74 27.96
C ARG A 213 19.72 9.20 27.06
N ASN A 214 20.88 9.54 27.62
CA ASN A 214 22.02 9.98 26.83
C ASN A 214 22.60 8.78 26.06
N GLU A 215 22.66 7.61 26.71
CA GLU A 215 23.04 6.36 26.08
C GLU A 215 22.08 5.98 24.96
N VAL A 216 20.75 6.04 25.18
CA VAL A 216 19.75 5.83 24.13
C VAL A 216 19.99 6.74 22.94
N SER A 217 20.18 8.03 23.18
CA SER A 217 20.41 9.02 22.11
C SER A 217 21.69 8.74 21.30
N GLN A 218 22.71 8.21 21.95
CA GLN A 218 23.95 7.78 21.28
C GLN A 218 23.70 6.52 20.46
N LEU A 219 23.07 5.49 21.03
CA LEU A 219 22.77 4.21 20.38
C LEU A 219 21.87 4.40 19.15
N VAL A 220 20.86 5.26 19.26
CA VAL A 220 19.98 5.61 18.14
C VAL A 220 20.78 6.22 16.99
N ARG A 221 21.64 7.20 17.28
CA ARG A 221 22.51 7.81 16.25
C ARG A 221 23.42 6.77 15.62
N GLU A 222 24.08 5.93 16.42
CA GLU A 222 24.99 4.90 15.90
C GLU A 222 24.26 3.88 15.02
N ALA A 223 23.08 3.42 15.44
CA ALA A 223 22.29 2.44 14.71
C ALA A 223 21.73 2.96 13.38
N THR A 224 21.57 4.28 13.27
CA THR A 224 20.97 4.95 12.12
C THR A 224 21.96 5.84 11.35
N THR A 225 23.26 5.55 11.47
CA THR A 225 24.31 6.27 10.75
C THR A 225 25.20 5.27 10.00
N ASP A 226 25.20 5.38 8.68
CA ASP A 226 26.07 4.65 7.75
C ASP A 226 26.48 5.62 6.64
N LEU A 227 27.66 6.20 6.78
CA LEU A 227 28.15 7.24 5.87
C LEU A 227 28.80 6.58 4.64
N ASP A 228 28.38 7.02 3.46
CA ASP A 228 29.07 6.65 2.21
C ASP A 228 30.36 7.47 2.01
N SER A 229 31.09 7.19 0.92
CA SER A 229 32.32 7.88 0.56
C SER A 229 32.16 9.40 0.31
N GLN A 230 30.91 9.87 0.16
CA GLN A 230 30.58 11.27 -0.03
C GLN A 230 30.04 11.92 1.26
N GLY A 231 30.05 11.19 2.39
CA GLY A 231 29.55 11.66 3.67
C GLY A 231 28.04 11.66 3.81
N ARG A 232 27.28 11.05 2.87
CA ARG A 232 25.83 10.94 2.94
C ARG A 232 25.45 9.76 3.84
N ASN A 233 24.52 9.98 4.74
CA ASN A 233 24.03 8.93 5.63
C ASN A 233 23.00 8.03 4.93
N ARG A 234 23.39 6.80 4.60
CA ARG A 234 22.53 5.81 3.95
C ARG A 234 21.52 5.18 4.92
N ALA A 235 21.82 5.15 6.20
CA ALA A 235 20.96 4.56 7.21
C ALA A 235 19.86 5.51 7.70
N GLU A 236 19.99 6.81 7.45
CA GLU A 236 19.06 7.83 7.94
C GLU A 236 17.60 7.58 7.46
N MET A 237 17.43 7.05 6.25
CA MET A 237 16.10 6.73 5.74
C MET A 237 15.35 5.71 6.61
N PHE A 238 16.05 4.86 7.37
CA PHE A 238 15.45 3.85 8.23
C PHE A 238 15.08 4.38 9.63
N ARG A 239 15.19 5.69 9.87
CA ARG A 239 14.65 6.37 11.06
C ARG A 239 13.15 6.56 10.90
N PHE A 240 12.38 5.56 11.22
CA PHE A 240 10.93 5.62 11.19
C PHE A 240 10.34 4.48 12.01
N ASN A 241 9.03 4.58 12.28
CA ASN A 241 8.25 3.50 12.89
C ASN A 241 7.12 3.13 11.94
N PRO A 242 7.12 1.94 11.34
CA PRO A 242 6.09 1.54 10.37
C PRO A 242 4.66 1.65 10.91
N GLY A 243 4.45 1.38 12.20
CA GLY A 243 3.13 1.45 12.82
C GLY A 243 2.69 2.88 13.13
N MET A 244 3.56 3.69 13.76
CA MET A 244 3.26 5.11 14.03
C MET A 244 3.05 5.90 12.75
N ASP A 245 3.92 5.70 11.76
CA ASP A 245 3.87 6.41 10.48
C ASP A 245 2.83 5.83 9.52
N ARG A 246 2.35 4.60 9.79
CA ARG A 246 1.41 3.85 8.94
C ARG A 246 1.91 3.71 7.51
N VAL A 247 3.20 3.37 7.34
CA VAL A 247 3.88 3.15 6.07
C VAL A 247 4.70 1.88 6.08
N ILE A 248 4.88 1.27 4.93
CA ILE A 248 5.76 0.10 4.74
C ILE A 248 7.18 0.56 4.41
N PHE A 249 7.31 1.58 3.56
CA PHE A 249 8.60 2.08 3.11
C PHE A 249 8.92 3.44 3.72
N PRO A 250 10.20 3.67 4.09
CA PRO A 250 10.61 4.91 4.73
C PRO A 250 10.47 6.10 3.79
N LYS A 251 9.90 7.21 4.27
CA LYS A 251 9.61 8.45 3.50
C LYS A 251 10.83 9.09 2.83
N HIS A 252 12.03 8.81 3.34
CA HIS A 252 13.29 9.33 2.80
C HIS A 252 13.99 8.36 1.84
N HIS A 253 13.29 7.31 1.37
CA HIS A 253 13.83 6.41 0.36
C HIS A 253 14.16 7.17 -0.93
N PRO A 254 15.29 6.87 -1.62
CA PRO A 254 15.71 7.58 -2.83
C PRO A 254 14.65 7.62 -3.95
N TYR A 255 13.78 6.61 -4.04
CA TYR A 255 12.70 6.61 -5.03
C TYR A 255 11.70 7.75 -4.86
N TYR A 256 11.54 8.32 -3.65
CA TYR A 256 10.66 9.47 -3.44
C TYR A 256 11.26 10.81 -3.91
N ASN A 257 12.52 10.80 -4.39
CA ASN A 257 13.14 11.98 -5.01
C ASN A 257 12.65 12.14 -6.47
N LEU A 258 11.47 12.70 -6.62
CA LEU A 258 10.74 12.86 -7.87
C LEU A 258 10.51 14.33 -8.19
N SER A 259 10.24 14.62 -9.48
CA SER A 259 9.66 15.91 -9.84
C SER A 259 8.26 16.09 -9.21
N ILE A 260 7.86 17.34 -8.99
CA ILE A 260 6.53 17.66 -8.45
C ILE A 260 5.43 17.01 -9.31
N GLN A 261 5.55 17.09 -10.63
CA GLN A 261 4.58 16.50 -11.56
C GLN A 261 4.47 14.98 -11.38
N ALA A 262 5.60 14.26 -11.27
CA ALA A 262 5.58 12.82 -11.06
C ALA A 262 4.94 12.44 -9.71
N LYS A 263 5.23 13.21 -8.65
CA LYS A 263 4.57 13.04 -7.35
C LYS A 263 3.06 13.18 -7.46
N THR A 264 2.59 14.25 -8.11
CA THR A 264 1.15 14.51 -8.29
C THR A 264 0.49 13.35 -9.01
N VAL A 265 1.03 12.93 -10.17
CA VAL A 265 0.48 11.81 -10.96
C VAL A 265 0.37 10.53 -10.11
N ILE A 266 1.44 10.14 -9.42
CA ILE A 266 1.44 8.92 -8.60
C ILE A 266 0.46 9.03 -7.43
N THR A 267 0.36 10.19 -6.79
CA THR A 267 -0.58 10.44 -5.69
C THR A 267 -2.02 10.33 -6.18
N ASP A 268 -2.35 10.98 -7.30
CA ASP A 268 -3.68 10.94 -7.91
C ASP A 268 -4.07 9.50 -8.33
N MET A 269 -3.08 8.73 -8.85
CA MET A 269 -3.29 7.31 -9.15
C MET A 269 -3.57 6.50 -7.90
N ALA A 270 -2.85 6.77 -6.80
CA ALA A 270 -3.05 6.09 -5.51
C ALA A 270 -4.43 6.41 -4.93
N ASP A 271 -4.85 7.67 -4.97
CA ASP A 271 -6.16 8.12 -4.48
C ASP A 271 -7.31 7.49 -5.29
N LYS A 272 -7.16 7.42 -6.61
CA LYS A 272 -8.09 6.70 -7.49
C LYS A 272 -8.13 5.18 -7.20
N ARG A 273 -7.00 4.59 -6.76
CA ARG A 273 -6.89 3.17 -6.43
C ARG A 273 -7.54 2.85 -5.08
N GLU A 274 -7.44 3.72 -4.08
CA GLU A 274 -8.14 3.56 -2.79
C GLU A 274 -9.64 3.37 -3.00
N VAL A 275 -10.22 4.12 -3.93
CA VAL A 275 -11.63 3.94 -4.32
C VAL A 275 -11.90 2.56 -4.94
N LYS A 276 -10.91 1.96 -5.65
CA LYS A 276 -11.06 0.65 -6.33
C LYS A 276 -10.72 -0.57 -5.47
N ASN A 277 -9.79 -0.44 -4.53
CA ASN A 277 -9.28 -1.58 -3.74
C ASN A 277 -10.16 -1.95 -2.54
N GLY A 278 -11.15 -1.15 -2.21
CA GLY A 278 -12.15 -1.52 -1.22
C GLY A 278 -12.91 -2.81 -1.54
N PHE A 279 -12.81 -3.33 -2.78
CA PHE A 279 -13.56 -4.50 -3.21
C PHE A 279 -12.67 -5.58 -3.85
N ALA A 280 -12.12 -6.48 -3.01
CA ALA A 280 -11.28 -7.60 -3.45
C ALA A 280 -12.05 -8.92 -3.67
N ALA A 281 -13.38 -8.91 -3.50
CA ALA A 281 -14.22 -10.09 -3.59
C ALA A 281 -14.18 -10.74 -4.98
N LYS A 282 -14.08 -12.08 -5.00
CA LYS A 282 -14.09 -12.93 -6.20
C LYS A 282 -15.38 -13.75 -6.34
N THR A 283 -16.19 -13.79 -5.29
CA THR A 283 -17.46 -14.49 -5.22
C THR A 283 -18.54 -13.57 -4.65
N ILE A 284 -19.81 -13.90 -4.89
CA ILE A 284 -20.93 -13.11 -4.34
C ILE A 284 -20.91 -13.10 -2.81
N ALA A 285 -20.62 -14.23 -2.17
CA ALA A 285 -20.52 -14.32 -0.71
C ALA A 285 -19.39 -13.43 -0.14
N GLU A 286 -18.22 -13.42 -0.78
CA GLU A 286 -17.12 -12.51 -0.42
C GLU A 286 -17.52 -11.05 -0.65
N ALA A 287 -18.32 -10.78 -1.68
CA ALA A 287 -18.82 -9.43 -1.93
C ALA A 287 -19.78 -8.96 -0.83
N GLU A 288 -20.75 -9.77 -0.45
CA GLU A 288 -21.66 -9.46 0.66
C GLU A 288 -20.92 -9.24 1.98
N GLU A 289 -19.88 -10.04 2.23
CA GLU A 289 -19.02 -9.86 3.39
C GLU A 289 -18.17 -8.56 3.30
N ALA A 290 -17.70 -8.20 2.11
CA ALA A 290 -16.99 -6.93 1.91
C ALA A 290 -17.89 -5.71 2.21
N PHE A 291 -19.16 -5.73 1.77
CA PHE A 291 -20.14 -4.69 2.14
C PHE A 291 -20.31 -4.59 3.66
N ARG A 292 -20.38 -5.74 4.35
CA ARG A 292 -20.53 -5.79 5.80
C ARG A 292 -19.26 -5.29 6.50
N ALA A 293 -18.11 -5.83 6.15
CA ALA A 293 -16.84 -5.57 6.84
C ALA A 293 -16.32 -4.15 6.59
N GLN A 294 -16.43 -3.66 5.36
CA GLN A 294 -15.82 -2.38 4.97
C GLN A 294 -16.79 -1.20 5.04
N LEU A 295 -18.07 -1.43 4.77
CA LEU A 295 -19.07 -0.36 4.77
C LEU A 295 -20.00 -0.40 5.98
N GLY A 296 -19.92 -1.44 6.80
CA GLY A 296 -20.82 -1.63 7.94
C GLY A 296 -22.28 -1.88 7.55
N VAL A 297 -22.51 -2.39 6.33
CA VAL A 297 -23.83 -2.54 5.74
C VAL A 297 -24.14 -4.00 5.52
N LYS A 298 -25.32 -4.46 5.95
CA LYS A 298 -25.84 -5.74 5.55
C LYS A 298 -26.29 -5.65 4.08
N CYS A 299 -25.59 -6.34 3.20
CA CYS A 299 -25.89 -6.37 1.77
C CYS A 299 -26.36 -7.77 1.36
N ARG A 300 -27.35 -7.83 0.50
CA ARG A 300 -27.78 -9.04 -0.21
C ARG A 300 -27.70 -8.81 -1.72
N LEU A 301 -27.06 -9.73 -2.41
CA LEU A 301 -26.79 -9.67 -3.85
C LEU A 301 -27.55 -10.78 -4.58
N ASP A 302 -28.87 -10.83 -4.39
CA ASP A 302 -29.73 -11.88 -4.95
C ASP A 302 -29.76 -11.83 -6.50
N GLY A 303 -29.51 -12.98 -7.12
CA GLY A 303 -29.55 -13.13 -8.58
C GLY A 303 -28.30 -12.69 -9.32
N PHE A 304 -27.27 -12.18 -8.63
CA PHE A 304 -25.96 -11.96 -9.22
C PHE A 304 -25.16 -13.27 -9.34
N LYS A 305 -24.40 -13.40 -10.41
CA LYS A 305 -23.54 -14.56 -10.70
C LYS A 305 -22.07 -14.14 -10.65
N LYS A 306 -21.17 -15.10 -10.61
CA LYS A 306 -19.73 -14.84 -10.67
C LYS A 306 -19.32 -14.04 -11.93
N SER A 307 -20.05 -14.14 -13.03
CA SER A 307 -19.86 -13.32 -14.23
C SER A 307 -20.15 -11.83 -14.02
N ASP A 308 -20.93 -11.50 -13.00
CA ASP A 308 -21.40 -10.13 -12.74
C ASP A 308 -20.52 -9.38 -11.72
N MET A 309 -19.39 -9.97 -11.33
CA MET A 309 -18.50 -9.41 -10.30
C MET A 309 -17.96 -8.02 -10.64
N ALA A 310 -17.81 -7.68 -11.92
CA ALA A 310 -17.44 -6.32 -12.32
C ALA A 310 -18.54 -5.31 -11.94
N GLN A 311 -19.79 -5.65 -12.20
CA GLN A 311 -20.95 -4.80 -11.85
C GLN A 311 -21.14 -4.71 -10.33
N VAL A 312 -20.92 -5.83 -9.62
CA VAL A 312 -20.98 -5.86 -8.14
C VAL A 312 -19.90 -4.94 -7.54
N ARG A 313 -18.73 -4.90 -8.15
CA ARG A 313 -17.67 -3.93 -7.78
C ARG A 313 -18.10 -2.49 -8.00
N ASP A 314 -18.67 -2.17 -9.16
CA ASP A 314 -19.14 -0.82 -9.47
C ASP A 314 -20.23 -0.37 -8.47
N ILE A 315 -21.11 -1.31 -8.07
CA ILE A 315 -22.11 -1.08 -7.01
C ILE A 315 -21.41 -0.78 -5.68
N PHE A 316 -20.42 -1.58 -5.29
CA PHE A 316 -19.68 -1.38 -4.04
C PHE A 316 -18.97 -0.01 -4.01
N GLU A 317 -18.30 0.37 -5.10
CA GLU A 317 -17.62 1.66 -5.24
C GLU A 317 -18.61 2.83 -5.12
N CYS A 318 -19.77 2.71 -5.76
CA CYS A 318 -20.83 3.71 -5.69
C CYS A 318 -21.38 3.87 -4.26
N VAL A 319 -21.70 2.76 -3.59
CA VAL A 319 -22.20 2.74 -2.21
C VAL A 319 -21.14 3.26 -1.24
N SER A 320 -19.88 2.85 -1.41
CA SER A 320 -18.76 3.32 -0.60
C SER A 320 -18.57 4.85 -0.70
N SER A 321 -18.62 5.38 -1.91
CA SER A 321 -18.53 6.83 -2.15
C SER A 321 -19.71 7.57 -1.51
N HIS A 322 -20.90 6.97 -1.61
CA HIS A 322 -22.12 7.57 -1.05
C HIS A 322 -22.06 7.63 0.47
N PHE A 323 -21.66 6.57 1.15
CA PHE A 323 -21.56 6.53 2.61
C PHE A 323 -20.39 7.33 3.19
N LYS A 324 -19.38 7.68 2.39
CA LYS A 324 -18.38 8.68 2.79
C LYS A 324 -18.99 10.07 2.89
N THR A 325 -19.96 10.36 2.03
CA THR A 325 -20.64 11.67 1.98
C THR A 325 -21.79 11.74 3.01
N PHE A 326 -22.46 10.61 3.25
CA PHE A 326 -23.66 10.51 4.10
C PHE A 326 -23.57 9.28 5.03
N PRO A 327 -22.71 9.33 6.07
CA PRO A 327 -22.47 8.17 6.94
C PRO A 327 -23.68 7.73 7.75
N GLU A 328 -24.69 8.59 7.90
CA GLU A 328 -25.96 8.32 8.60
C GLU A 328 -26.91 7.38 7.85
N LEU A 329 -26.66 7.14 6.56
CA LEU A 329 -27.52 6.33 5.68
C LEU A 329 -27.12 4.85 5.60
N ARG A 330 -26.35 4.34 6.55
CA ARG A 330 -25.89 2.95 6.59
C ARG A 330 -26.98 1.99 7.05
N GLU A 331 -27.90 1.66 6.15
CA GLU A 331 -28.95 0.68 6.38
C GLU A 331 -28.67 -0.63 5.64
N GLU A 332 -29.55 -1.66 5.85
CA GLU A 332 -29.50 -2.91 5.09
C GLU A 332 -29.87 -2.64 3.63
N VAL A 333 -29.02 -3.10 2.70
CA VAL A 333 -29.18 -2.86 1.26
C VAL A 333 -29.43 -4.17 0.52
N HIS A 334 -30.45 -4.22 -0.31
CA HIS A 334 -30.80 -5.38 -1.09
C HIS A 334 -30.73 -5.07 -2.58
N PHE A 335 -29.84 -5.74 -3.29
CA PHE A 335 -29.66 -5.61 -4.73
C PHE A 335 -30.14 -6.84 -5.47
N VAL A 336 -30.90 -6.64 -6.56
CA VAL A 336 -31.50 -7.73 -7.33
C VAL A 336 -30.88 -7.82 -8.72
N GLY A 337 -30.45 -9.02 -9.11
CA GLY A 337 -29.60 -9.32 -10.27
C GLY A 337 -30.25 -9.26 -11.67
N SER A 338 -31.49 -8.76 -11.85
CA SER A 338 -32.02 -8.53 -13.20
C SER A 338 -31.87 -7.09 -13.63
N MET A 339 -31.46 -6.81 -14.89
CA MET A 339 -31.11 -5.47 -15.34
C MET A 339 -32.26 -4.45 -15.23
N GLN A 340 -33.50 -4.85 -15.55
CA GLN A 340 -34.67 -3.97 -15.38
C GLN A 340 -35.08 -3.83 -13.92
N GLY A 341 -35.01 -4.91 -13.14
CA GLY A 341 -35.29 -4.90 -11.71
C GLY A 341 -34.24 -4.08 -10.93
N ARG A 342 -32.95 -4.15 -11.34
CA ARG A 342 -31.86 -3.34 -10.75
C ARG A 342 -32.10 -1.85 -10.88
N VAL A 343 -32.36 -1.37 -12.10
CA VAL A 343 -32.62 0.06 -12.33
C VAL A 343 -33.82 0.52 -11.53
N LYS A 344 -34.87 -0.29 -11.44
CA LYS A 344 -36.09 0.06 -10.70
C LYS A 344 -35.83 0.07 -9.19
N ALA A 345 -35.18 -0.96 -8.64
CA ALA A 345 -34.87 -1.05 -7.21
C ALA A 345 -33.95 0.12 -6.75
N PHE A 346 -32.86 0.37 -7.51
CA PHE A 346 -32.00 1.51 -7.23
C PHE A 346 -32.71 2.85 -7.32
N ALA A 347 -33.57 3.02 -8.32
CA ALA A 347 -34.32 4.26 -8.47
C ALA A 347 -35.28 4.49 -7.29
N GLU A 348 -35.93 3.45 -6.79
CA GLU A 348 -36.82 3.53 -5.64
C GLU A 348 -36.06 3.84 -4.35
N GLU A 349 -34.90 3.24 -4.13
CA GLU A 349 -34.05 3.50 -2.96
C GLU A 349 -33.44 4.89 -3.01
N PHE A 350 -32.81 5.29 -4.10
CA PHE A 350 -32.30 6.64 -4.27
C PHE A 350 -33.39 7.71 -4.14
N PHE A 351 -34.62 7.40 -4.59
CA PHE A 351 -35.74 8.31 -4.41
C PHE A 351 -36.08 8.47 -2.92
N LYS A 352 -36.24 7.37 -2.17
CA LYS A 352 -36.54 7.38 -0.74
C LYS A 352 -35.46 8.14 0.02
N GLU A 353 -34.21 7.86 -0.27
CA GLU A 353 -33.05 8.50 0.34
C GLU A 353 -33.03 10.01 0.09
N MET A 354 -33.12 10.42 -1.17
CA MET A 354 -33.15 11.84 -1.54
C MET A 354 -34.36 12.56 -0.96
N ARG A 355 -35.49 11.86 -0.80
CA ARG A 355 -36.70 12.41 -0.23
C ARG A 355 -36.64 12.58 1.30
N SER A 356 -35.98 11.66 1.99
CA SER A 356 -35.74 11.72 3.43
C SER A 356 -34.73 12.78 3.85
N ASN A 357 -33.90 13.27 2.91
CA ASN A 357 -32.92 14.29 3.21
C ASN A 357 -33.59 15.68 3.36
N PRO A 358 -33.49 16.35 4.54
CA PRO A 358 -34.09 17.65 4.79
C PRO A 358 -33.67 18.74 3.80
N HIS A 359 -32.45 18.64 3.25
CA HIS A 359 -31.94 19.59 2.25
C HIS A 359 -32.66 19.50 0.90
N ASN A 360 -33.38 18.42 0.63
CA ASN A 360 -34.19 18.23 -0.57
C ASN A 360 -35.68 18.47 -0.37
N SER A 361 -36.08 18.98 0.79
CA SER A 361 -37.52 19.23 1.14
C SER A 361 -38.24 20.15 0.16
N TRP A 362 -37.51 21.04 -0.51
CA TRP A 362 -38.01 21.97 -1.52
C TRP A 362 -38.14 21.36 -2.93
N ALA A 363 -37.51 20.20 -3.19
CA ALA A 363 -37.51 19.56 -4.51
C ALA A 363 -38.83 18.81 -4.77
N ARG A 364 -39.33 18.87 -6.01
CA ARG A 364 -40.52 18.09 -6.40
C ARG A 364 -40.16 16.62 -6.58
N ASP A 365 -41.09 15.75 -6.25
CA ASP A 365 -40.93 14.29 -6.37
C ASP A 365 -40.50 13.84 -7.78
N GLU A 366 -41.09 14.47 -8.82
CA GLU A 366 -40.73 14.20 -10.21
C GLU A 366 -39.26 14.49 -10.54
N ASP A 367 -38.70 15.56 -9.95
CA ASP A 367 -37.30 15.95 -10.18
C ASP A 367 -36.36 15.02 -9.42
N ILE A 368 -36.71 14.67 -8.18
CA ILE A 368 -35.98 13.64 -7.39
C ILE A 368 -36.01 12.30 -8.13
N GLN A 369 -37.15 11.88 -8.65
CA GLN A 369 -37.31 10.62 -9.35
C GLN A 369 -36.48 10.58 -10.65
N LYS A 370 -36.40 11.69 -11.39
CA LYS A 370 -35.53 11.79 -12.58
C LYS A 370 -34.05 11.67 -12.22
N VAL A 371 -33.62 12.28 -11.11
CA VAL A 371 -32.23 12.20 -10.65
C VAL A 371 -31.94 10.80 -10.13
N ALA A 372 -32.83 10.19 -9.36
CA ALA A 372 -32.72 8.81 -8.87
C ALA A 372 -32.60 7.81 -10.02
N MET A 373 -33.47 7.94 -11.05
CA MET A 373 -33.38 7.10 -12.25
C MET A 373 -32.09 7.30 -13.04
N ARG A 374 -31.59 8.51 -13.12
CA ARG A 374 -30.31 8.79 -13.80
C ARG A 374 -29.12 8.18 -13.05
N ARG A 375 -29.12 8.26 -11.70
CA ARG A 375 -28.14 7.59 -10.85
C ARG A 375 -28.23 6.08 -10.98
N ALA A 376 -29.45 5.53 -10.85
CA ALA A 376 -29.70 4.10 -10.96
C ALA A 376 -29.21 3.51 -12.29
N ARG A 377 -29.43 4.22 -13.41
CA ARG A 377 -28.89 3.80 -14.71
C ARG A 377 -27.37 3.79 -14.76
N LYS A 378 -26.71 4.79 -14.16
CA LYS A 378 -25.23 4.83 -14.11
C LYS A 378 -24.62 3.70 -13.28
N VAL A 379 -25.36 3.18 -12.30
CA VAL A 379 -24.93 2.11 -11.42
C VAL A 379 -25.31 0.74 -11.95
N ALA A 380 -26.42 0.65 -12.70
CA ALA A 380 -26.92 -0.60 -13.24
C ALA A 380 -26.29 -1.01 -14.60
N TYR A 381 -25.66 -0.07 -15.31
CA TYR A 381 -24.94 -0.28 -16.56
C TYR A 381 -23.43 -0.16 -16.34
#